data_6a482924230dd7ca2ee09bedc78ee881
#
_entry.id   6a482924230dd7ca2ee09bedc78ee881
#
_cell.length_a   1.000
_cell.length_b   1.000
_cell.length_c   1.000
_cell.angle_alpha   90.00
_cell.angle_beta   90.00
_cell.angle_gamma   90.00
#
_symmetry.space_group_name_H-M   'P 1'
#
loop_
_entity.id
_entity.type
_entity.pdbx_description
1 polymer ?
#
loop_
_entity_poly.entity_id
_entity_poly.type
_entity_poly.pdbx_seq_one_letter_code
_entity_poly.pdbx_strand_id
1 'polypeptide(L)'
;MSSYILVGHDYPDKKWWNEIVRACAIVGDPFEIHCWSDESAEVKAALQFGHKITSTWRDGTVIQGRITKEFLSYLTESKKPEDTEIYNKMTPFFTIIFGNKLHSEHYGTEIIISKAIREKARSVERILDQMESVAVVHRNIPHH
;
A
#
# COMPACT_ATOMS: atom_id res chain seq x y z
N MET A 1 8.65 6.21 14.98
CA MET A 1 9.23 4.93 14.56
C MET A 1 8.29 4.18 13.65
N SER A 2 8.81 3.42 12.72
CA SER A 2 8.04 2.65 11.74
C SER A 2 8.44 1.20 11.74
N SER A 3 7.55 0.36 11.23
CA SER A 3 7.89 -1.00 10.85
C SER A 3 7.88 -1.13 9.34
N TYR A 4 8.66 -2.05 8.81
CA TYR A 4 8.89 -2.21 7.39
C TYR A 4 8.79 -3.69 7.00
N ILE A 5 8.14 -3.97 5.89
CA ILE A 5 8.07 -5.31 5.30
C ILE A 5 8.44 -5.22 3.82
N LEU A 6 9.34 -6.07 3.38
CA LEU A 6 9.68 -6.24 1.97
C LEU A 6 9.53 -7.70 1.60
N VAL A 7 8.69 -8.01 0.60
CA VAL A 7 8.51 -9.37 0.11
C VAL A 7 9.37 -9.62 -1.13
N GLY A 8 9.82 -10.87 -1.27
CA GLY A 8 10.59 -11.31 -2.41
C GLY A 8 9.74 -11.52 -3.66
N HIS A 9 10.43 -11.70 -4.79
CA HIS A 9 9.80 -11.80 -6.11
C HIS A 9 8.89 -13.02 -6.24
N ASP A 10 9.14 -14.08 -5.50
CA ASP A 10 8.42 -15.34 -5.55
C ASP A 10 7.36 -15.51 -4.45
N TYR A 11 7.14 -14.49 -3.62
CA TYR A 11 6.10 -14.57 -2.58
C TYR A 11 4.72 -14.75 -3.22
N PRO A 12 3.94 -15.79 -2.84
CA PRO A 12 2.85 -16.30 -3.70
C PRO A 12 1.53 -15.52 -3.66
N ASP A 13 1.21 -14.81 -2.57
CA ASP A 13 -0.10 -14.19 -2.43
C ASP A 13 -0.03 -12.78 -1.82
N LYS A 14 -1.18 -12.13 -1.73
CA LYS A 14 -1.30 -10.78 -1.18
C LYS A 14 -2.11 -10.71 0.12
N LYS A 15 -2.39 -11.83 0.76
CA LYS A 15 -3.21 -11.85 1.98
C LYS A 15 -2.63 -10.97 3.08
N TRP A 16 -1.32 -11.03 3.27
CA TRP A 16 -0.61 -10.20 4.25
C TRP A 16 -0.82 -8.72 3.96
N TRP A 17 -0.73 -8.32 2.69
CA TRP A 17 -0.93 -6.94 2.25
C TRP A 17 -2.36 -6.48 2.53
N ASN A 18 -3.35 -7.31 2.19
CA ASN A 18 -4.76 -7.03 2.46
C ASN A 18 -5.02 -6.82 3.95
N GLU A 19 -4.45 -7.68 4.80
CA GLU A 19 -4.61 -7.60 6.25
C GLU A 19 -3.99 -6.33 6.82
N ILE A 20 -2.80 -5.95 6.37
CA ILE A 20 -2.14 -4.71 6.77
C ILE A 20 -3.00 -3.50 6.37
N VAL A 21 -3.49 -3.48 5.14
CA VAL A 21 -4.35 -2.38 4.67
C VAL A 21 -5.60 -2.28 5.53
N ARG A 22 -6.28 -3.40 5.79
CA ARG A 22 -7.48 -3.40 6.64
C ARG A 22 -7.20 -2.95 8.07
N ALA A 23 -6.02 -3.28 8.59
CA ALA A 23 -5.64 -2.89 9.95
C ALA A 23 -5.28 -1.40 10.05
N CYS A 24 -4.68 -0.84 9.01
CA CYS A 24 -4.04 0.49 9.07
C CYS A 24 -4.81 1.59 8.36
N ALA A 25 -5.56 1.27 7.30
CA ALA A 25 -6.31 2.27 6.56
C ALA A 25 -7.63 2.59 7.27
N ILE A 26 -7.88 3.87 7.50
CA ILE A 26 -9.06 4.33 8.24
C ILE A 26 -9.98 5.10 7.30
N VAL A 27 -11.26 4.70 7.22
CA VAL A 27 -12.27 5.39 6.44
C VAL A 27 -12.35 6.85 6.88
N GLY A 28 -12.35 7.77 5.92
CA GLY A 28 -12.35 9.20 6.16
C GLY A 28 -10.98 9.87 6.13
N ASP A 29 -9.91 9.11 6.32
CA ASP A 29 -8.55 9.64 6.19
C ASP A 29 -8.23 9.96 4.72
N PRO A 30 -7.32 10.89 4.48
CA PRO A 30 -6.85 11.15 3.11
C PRO A 30 -6.01 9.99 2.59
N PHE A 31 -6.09 9.76 1.28
CA PHE A 31 -5.15 8.88 0.60
C PHE A 31 -4.49 9.59 -0.57
N GLU A 32 -3.37 9.05 -1.00
CA GLU A 32 -2.67 9.51 -2.20
C GLU A 32 -2.18 8.29 -2.97
N ILE A 33 -2.44 8.28 -4.29
CA ILE A 33 -1.97 7.21 -5.18
C ILE A 33 -1.02 7.83 -6.19
N HIS A 34 0.13 7.17 -6.39
CA HIS A 34 1.07 7.53 -7.44
C HIS A 34 1.07 6.43 -8.50
N CYS A 35 0.89 6.83 -9.75
CA CYS A 35 1.00 5.95 -10.91
C CYS A 35 1.99 6.57 -11.89
N TRP A 36 2.72 5.75 -12.64
CA TRP A 36 3.43 6.24 -13.80
C TRP A 36 2.40 6.70 -14.83
N SER A 37 2.69 7.79 -15.55
CA SER A 37 1.70 8.41 -16.44
C SER A 37 1.31 7.52 -17.63
N ASP A 38 2.17 6.59 -18.02
CA ASP A 38 1.88 5.62 -19.08
C ASP A 38 1.05 4.42 -18.59
N GLU A 39 0.84 4.30 -17.28
CA GLU A 39 -0.06 3.30 -16.69
C GLU A 39 -1.51 3.78 -16.76
N SER A 40 -2.04 3.92 -17.98
CA SER A 40 -3.35 4.55 -18.19
C SER A 40 -4.51 3.80 -17.54
N ALA A 41 -4.48 2.47 -17.53
CA ALA A 41 -5.53 1.66 -16.89
C ALA A 41 -5.54 1.87 -15.36
N GLU A 42 -4.37 1.94 -14.74
CA GLU A 42 -4.20 2.15 -13.31
C GLU A 42 -4.62 3.56 -12.91
N VAL A 43 -4.23 4.56 -13.70
CA VAL A 43 -4.67 5.94 -13.48
C VAL A 43 -6.20 6.04 -13.55
N LYS A 44 -6.81 5.41 -14.56
CA LYS A 44 -8.27 5.39 -14.72
C LYS A 44 -8.95 4.74 -13.51
N ALA A 45 -8.40 3.63 -13.02
CA ALA A 45 -8.93 2.95 -11.83
C ALA A 45 -8.84 3.83 -10.59
N ALA A 46 -7.71 4.50 -10.38
CA ALA A 46 -7.53 5.40 -9.24
C ALA A 46 -8.48 6.59 -9.27
N LEU A 47 -8.77 7.11 -10.47
CA LEU A 47 -9.70 8.24 -10.64
C LEU A 47 -11.14 7.92 -10.28
N GLN A 48 -11.50 6.64 -10.12
CA GLN A 48 -12.81 6.26 -9.59
C GLN A 48 -12.97 6.65 -8.12
N PHE A 49 -11.86 6.81 -7.38
CA PHE A 49 -11.87 7.03 -5.94
C PHE A 49 -11.32 8.38 -5.53
N GLY A 50 -10.70 9.11 -6.43
CA GLY A 50 -10.10 10.40 -6.13
C GLY A 50 -9.98 11.28 -7.37
N HIS A 51 -9.15 12.29 -7.26
CA HIS A 51 -8.94 13.27 -8.33
C HIS A 51 -7.46 13.54 -8.51
N LYS A 52 -7.08 13.84 -9.75
CA LYS A 52 -5.72 14.19 -10.10
C LYS A 52 -5.36 15.54 -9.51
N ILE A 53 -4.15 15.63 -8.93
CA ILE A 53 -3.60 16.89 -8.44
C ILE A 53 -2.38 17.28 -9.26
N THR A 54 -2.01 18.57 -9.19
CA THR A 54 -0.77 19.06 -9.77
C THR A 54 0.41 18.54 -8.96
N SER A 55 1.42 18.02 -9.64
CA SER A 55 2.60 17.44 -9.02
C SER A 55 3.85 17.85 -9.80
N THR A 56 4.98 17.91 -9.09
CA THR A 56 6.29 18.13 -9.70
C THR A 56 6.87 16.84 -10.29
N TRP A 57 6.22 15.71 -10.07
CA TRP A 57 6.67 14.43 -10.63
C TRP A 57 6.34 14.38 -12.13
N ARG A 58 7.35 14.61 -12.95
CA ARG A 58 7.22 14.78 -14.39
C ARG A 58 6.60 13.57 -15.10
N ASP A 59 7.04 12.37 -14.76
CA ASP A 59 6.64 11.13 -15.46
C ASP A 59 5.52 10.38 -14.74
N GLY A 60 4.93 10.99 -13.74
CA GLY A 60 3.91 10.38 -12.93
C GLY A 60 2.66 11.20 -12.77
N THR A 61 1.62 10.51 -12.31
CA THR A 61 0.32 11.08 -11.98
C THR A 61 0.04 10.84 -10.52
N VAL A 62 -0.38 11.88 -9.81
CA VAL A 62 -0.72 11.81 -8.40
C VAL A 62 -2.23 12.05 -8.24
N ILE A 63 -2.89 11.15 -7.54
CA ILE A 63 -4.34 11.18 -7.30
C ILE A 63 -4.56 11.19 -5.81
N GLN A 64 -5.41 12.10 -5.35
CA GLN A 64 -5.78 12.24 -3.93
C GLN A 64 -7.28 12.05 -3.75
N GLY A 65 -7.66 11.59 -2.56
CA GLY A 65 -9.04 11.43 -2.18
C GLY A 65 -9.18 11.10 -0.70
N ARG A 66 -10.39 10.69 -0.32
CA ARG A 66 -10.67 10.19 1.02
C ARG A 66 -10.89 8.69 0.96
N ILE A 67 -10.38 7.99 1.97
CA ILE A 67 -10.57 6.55 2.08
C ILE A 67 -12.04 6.26 2.34
N THR A 68 -12.64 5.43 1.47
CA THR A 68 -14.01 4.94 1.61
C THR A 68 -14.00 3.43 1.76
N LYS A 69 -15.14 2.87 2.18
CA LYS A 69 -15.30 1.41 2.22
C LYS A 69 -15.14 0.79 0.84
N GLU A 70 -15.65 1.46 -0.19
CA GLU A 70 -15.57 1.00 -1.58
C GLU A 70 -14.12 0.95 -2.06
N PHE A 71 -13.34 1.96 -1.72
CA PHE A 71 -11.91 1.99 -2.04
C PHE A 71 -11.17 0.83 -1.37
N LEU A 72 -11.40 0.61 -0.08
CA LEU A 72 -10.78 -0.48 0.66
C LEU A 72 -11.19 -1.84 0.10
N SER A 73 -12.46 -2.03 -0.23
CA SER A 73 -12.95 -3.26 -0.87
C SER A 73 -12.26 -3.49 -2.21
N TYR A 74 -12.16 -2.46 -3.03
CA TYR A 74 -11.45 -2.54 -4.30
C TYR A 74 -10.02 -3.04 -4.10
N LEU A 75 -9.29 -2.44 -3.15
CA LEU A 75 -7.90 -2.80 -2.91
C LEU A 75 -7.73 -4.21 -2.36
N THR A 76 -8.57 -4.61 -1.40
CA THR A 76 -8.36 -5.85 -0.64
C THR A 76 -9.08 -7.05 -1.23
N GLU A 77 -10.07 -6.84 -2.09
CA GLU A 77 -10.81 -7.92 -2.75
C GLU A 77 -10.36 -8.18 -4.18
N SER A 78 -9.56 -7.29 -4.74
CA SER A 78 -8.99 -7.50 -6.07
C SER A 78 -7.95 -8.62 -6.07
N LYS A 79 -7.86 -9.34 -7.17
CA LYS A 79 -6.83 -10.37 -7.35
C LYS A 79 -5.44 -9.73 -7.34
N LYS A 80 -4.47 -10.51 -6.89
CA LYS A 80 -3.07 -10.17 -7.03
C LYS A 80 -2.75 -9.98 -8.52
N PRO A 81 -2.13 -8.86 -8.92
CA PRO A 81 -1.73 -8.68 -10.32
C PRO A 81 -0.84 -9.81 -10.81
N GLU A 82 -1.05 -10.23 -12.05
CA GLU A 82 -0.29 -11.33 -12.66
C GLU A 82 1.05 -10.87 -13.23
N ASP A 83 1.20 -9.57 -13.46
CA ASP A 83 2.45 -8.99 -13.94
C ASP A 83 3.48 -9.00 -12.82
N THR A 84 4.48 -9.86 -12.95
CA THR A 84 5.55 -10.05 -11.97
C THR A 84 6.93 -9.89 -12.62
N GLU A 85 6.99 -9.29 -13.80
CA GLU A 85 8.25 -9.19 -14.57
C GLU A 85 9.32 -8.41 -13.82
N ILE A 86 8.97 -7.22 -13.30
CA ILE A 86 9.90 -6.36 -12.56
C ILE A 86 9.63 -6.46 -11.05
N TYR A 87 8.36 -6.34 -10.68
CA TYR A 87 7.91 -6.37 -9.29
C TYR A 87 6.89 -7.48 -9.08
N ASN A 88 6.96 -8.14 -7.94
CA ASN A 88 5.92 -9.07 -7.50
C ASN A 88 4.74 -8.27 -6.94
N LYS A 89 3.91 -7.71 -7.81
CA LYS A 89 2.88 -6.74 -7.44
C LYS A 89 1.81 -7.33 -6.52
N MET A 90 1.49 -6.63 -5.44
CA MET A 90 0.34 -6.91 -4.56
C MET A 90 -0.86 -6.05 -4.96
N THR A 91 -0.60 -4.89 -5.56
CA THR A 91 -1.59 -3.93 -6.04
C THR A 91 -1.12 -3.36 -7.37
N PRO A 92 -2.05 -2.91 -8.24
CA PRO A 92 -1.65 -2.27 -9.50
C PRO A 92 -1.06 -0.87 -9.33
N PHE A 93 -1.19 -0.28 -8.13
CA PHE A 93 -0.74 1.08 -7.89
C PHE A 93 0.70 1.12 -7.39
N PHE A 94 1.54 1.92 -8.06
CA PHE A 94 2.96 2.04 -7.73
C PHE A 94 3.17 2.44 -6.27
N THR A 95 2.48 3.48 -5.82
CA THR A 95 2.52 3.95 -4.44
C THR A 95 1.11 4.25 -3.95
N ILE A 96 0.80 3.86 -2.71
CA ILE A 96 -0.41 4.29 -2.01
C ILE A 96 -0.01 4.78 -0.63
N ILE A 97 -0.42 6.00 -0.29
CA ILE A 97 -0.21 6.58 1.03
C ILE A 97 -1.57 6.67 1.71
N PHE A 98 -1.71 6.05 2.87
CA PHE A 98 -2.94 6.03 3.65
C PHE A 98 -2.78 6.94 4.87
N GLY A 99 -3.09 8.22 4.69
CA GLY A 99 -2.91 9.21 5.75
C GLY A 99 -1.45 9.27 6.19
N ASN A 100 -1.23 9.31 7.51
CA ASN A 100 0.12 9.24 8.10
C ASN A 100 0.40 7.85 8.71
N LYS A 101 -0.31 6.82 8.30
CA LYS A 101 -0.32 5.51 8.96
C LYS A 101 0.37 4.42 8.17
N LEU A 102 0.25 4.45 6.85
CA LEU A 102 0.71 3.33 6.02
C LEU A 102 1.17 3.86 4.67
N HIS A 103 2.34 3.39 4.22
CA HIS A 103 2.82 3.59 2.86
C HIS A 103 3.00 2.23 2.20
N SER A 104 2.36 2.04 1.05
CA SER A 104 2.57 0.90 0.16
C SER A 104 3.40 1.38 -1.00
N GLU A 105 4.60 0.83 -1.16
CA GLU A 105 5.57 1.25 -2.17
C GLU A 105 5.86 0.12 -3.15
N HIS A 106 6.30 0.49 -4.35
CA HIS A 106 6.69 -0.46 -5.38
C HIS A 106 5.64 -1.55 -5.61
N TYR A 107 4.40 -1.12 -5.88
CA TYR A 107 3.24 -2.00 -6.14
C TYR A 107 2.92 -2.92 -4.96
N GLY A 108 3.18 -2.46 -3.74
CA GLY A 108 2.88 -3.21 -2.52
C GLY A 108 3.92 -4.22 -2.09
N THR A 109 5.06 -4.30 -2.79
CA THR A 109 6.16 -5.19 -2.37
C THR A 109 6.85 -4.68 -1.11
N GLU A 110 6.76 -3.37 -0.85
CA GLU A 110 7.30 -2.72 0.34
C GLU A 110 6.19 -2.03 1.10
N ILE A 111 6.15 -2.23 2.41
CA ILE A 111 5.17 -1.61 3.30
C ILE A 111 5.92 -0.92 4.44
N ILE A 112 5.55 0.33 4.69
CA ILE A 112 6.04 1.09 5.84
C ILE A 112 4.84 1.41 6.73
N ILE A 113 4.87 0.93 7.97
CA ILE A 113 3.77 1.06 8.93
C ILE A 113 4.17 2.04 10.01
N SER A 114 3.43 3.12 10.15
CA SER A 114 3.65 4.12 11.18
C SER A 114 3.23 3.61 12.56
N LYS A 115 3.93 4.05 13.60
CA LYS A 115 3.60 3.74 15.00
C LYS A 115 2.28 4.37 15.46
N ALA A 116 1.66 5.24 14.67
CA ALA A 116 0.43 5.95 15.05
C ALA A 116 -0.82 5.06 15.16
N ILE A 117 -0.71 3.73 14.95
CA ILE A 117 -1.86 2.83 14.89
C ILE A 117 -1.96 1.97 16.13
N ARG A 118 -2.18 2.61 17.28
CA ARG A 118 -2.25 1.91 18.58
C ARG A 118 -3.40 0.93 18.68
N GLU A 119 -4.57 1.29 18.12
CA GLU A 119 -5.78 0.46 18.21
C GLU A 119 -5.64 -0.87 17.48
N LYS A 120 -4.76 -0.94 16.50
CA LYS A 120 -4.53 -2.13 15.67
C LYS A 120 -3.17 -2.78 15.92
N ALA A 121 -2.47 -2.39 16.98
CA ALA A 121 -1.12 -2.83 17.24
C ALA A 121 -0.98 -4.36 17.30
N ARG A 122 -1.94 -5.06 17.92
CA ARG A 122 -1.91 -6.52 18.01
C ARG A 122 -2.03 -7.20 16.66
N SER A 123 -2.95 -6.70 15.80
CA SER A 123 -3.12 -7.24 14.45
C SER A 123 -1.87 -7.04 13.60
N VAL A 124 -1.28 -5.86 13.69
CA VAL A 124 -0.03 -5.53 12.99
C VAL A 124 1.11 -6.43 13.48
N GLU A 125 1.30 -6.55 14.79
CA GLU A 125 2.36 -7.39 15.36
C GLU A 125 2.22 -8.85 14.94
N ARG A 126 1.00 -9.38 14.93
CA ARG A 126 0.76 -10.76 14.48
C ARG A 126 1.16 -10.96 13.03
N ILE A 127 0.86 -10.00 12.16
CA ILE A 127 1.23 -10.07 10.74
C ILE A 127 2.74 -9.98 10.60
N LEU A 128 3.40 -9.08 11.33
CA LEU A 128 4.86 -8.97 11.33
C LEU A 128 5.52 -10.28 11.75
N ASP A 129 5.00 -10.92 12.82
CA ASP A 129 5.49 -12.22 13.28
C ASP A 129 5.36 -13.28 12.19
N GLN A 130 4.23 -13.34 11.51
CA GLN A 130 3.99 -14.28 10.42
C GLN A 130 4.93 -14.06 9.24
N MET A 131 5.29 -12.80 8.96
CA MET A 131 6.10 -12.45 7.80
C MET A 131 7.61 -12.59 8.04
N GLU A 132 8.08 -12.66 9.29
CA GLU A 132 9.51 -12.72 9.62
C GLU A 132 10.26 -13.86 8.95
N SER A 133 9.62 -15.01 8.78
CA SER A 133 10.28 -16.18 8.20
C SER A 133 10.29 -16.20 6.67
N VAL A 134 9.49 -15.35 6.01
CA VAL A 134 9.27 -15.40 4.55
C VAL A 134 9.53 -14.06 3.85
N ALA A 135 9.84 -13.02 4.60
CA ALA A 135 10.06 -11.68 4.07
C ALA A 135 11.11 -10.95 4.92
N VAL A 136 11.60 -9.82 4.40
CA VAL A 136 12.44 -8.93 5.19
C VAL A 136 11.54 -8.08 6.07
N VAL A 137 11.70 -8.16 7.39
CA VAL A 137 10.90 -7.41 8.35
C VAL A 137 11.84 -6.63 9.26
N HIS A 138 11.61 -5.31 9.34
CA HIS A 138 12.32 -4.44 10.29
C HIS A 138 11.29 -3.76 11.17
N ARG A 139 11.55 -3.71 12.47
CA ARG A 139 10.66 -3.09 13.45
C ARG A 139 11.29 -1.86 14.06
N ASN A 140 10.46 -0.86 14.37
CA ASN A 140 10.88 0.34 15.10
C ASN A 140 12.01 1.10 14.41
N ILE A 141 11.91 1.26 13.08
CA ILE A 141 12.85 2.05 12.31
C ILE A 141 12.59 3.53 12.58
N PRO A 142 13.63 4.35 12.89
CA PRO A 142 13.43 5.79 13.06
C PRO A 142 12.92 6.45 11.79
N HIS A 143 11.99 7.38 11.94
CA HIS A 143 11.57 8.27 10.85
C HIS A 143 12.61 9.36 10.62
N HIS A 144 12.82 9.70 9.38
CA HIS A 144 13.65 10.82 8.97
C HIS A 144 12.86 11.81 8.12
#